data_99fff9eca948a7dc815d2286c7d41019
#
_entry.id   99fff9eca948a7dc815d2286c7d41019
#
_cell.length_a   1.000
_cell.length_b   1.000
_cell.length_c   1.000
_cell.angle_alpha   90.00
_cell.angle_beta   90.00
_cell.angle_gamma   90.00
#
_symmetry.space_group_name_H-M   'P 1'
#
loop_
_entity.id
_entity.type
_entity.pdbx_description
1 polymer ?
#
loop_
_entity_poly.entity_id
_entity_poly.type
_entity_poly.pdbx_seq_one_letter_code
_entity_poly.pdbx_strand_id
1 'polypeptide(L)'
;DVAPSRGLGDVYKRQQEKPFRLGALSIRDYPDLPYRGQMLDIARNFTTVEHLKKLVDVISSYKLNVLHFHFSDDEGWRLEIPGLEELTSVGARRGHTTDELECLYPGYDGNYDPSAATSGNGYYTREEFIDLLRYAAQRHVRVIPEIESPGHARAAIVSMKARYHKYVNTAPEKANEYLLSDAQDTSRYVSAQSYTDNVMNVALPSTYRFMEKVIRELIAMYELSLIHI
;
A
#
# COMPACT_ATOMS: atom_id res chain seq x y z
N ASP A 1 15.88 -25.47 -31.21
CA ASP A 1 16.20 -24.03 -31.36
C ASP A 1 15.12 -23.24 -30.64
N VAL A 2 15.46 -22.80 -29.43
CA VAL A 2 14.61 -21.89 -28.67
C VAL A 2 14.83 -20.49 -29.25
N ALA A 3 13.87 -19.98 -29.99
CA ALA A 3 13.92 -18.60 -30.47
C ALA A 3 14.03 -17.66 -29.27
N PRO A 4 14.95 -16.67 -29.28
CA PRO A 4 15.07 -15.71 -28.21
C PRO A 4 13.74 -14.99 -28.00
N SER A 5 13.31 -14.86 -26.75
CA SER A 5 12.12 -14.10 -26.35
C SER A 5 12.24 -12.66 -26.88
N ARG A 6 11.54 -12.35 -27.94
CA ARG A 6 11.47 -10.98 -28.45
C ARG A 6 10.61 -10.15 -27.51
N GLY A 7 11.13 -9.02 -27.06
CA GLY A 7 10.48 -8.16 -26.08
C GLY A 7 9.12 -7.63 -26.56
N LEU A 8 8.27 -7.25 -25.61
CA LEU A 8 6.92 -6.69 -25.83
C LEU A 8 6.89 -5.55 -26.88
N GLY A 9 7.98 -4.79 -27.02
CA GLY A 9 8.10 -3.74 -28.04
C GLY A 9 8.00 -4.25 -29.48
N ASP A 10 8.42 -5.48 -29.77
CA ASP A 10 8.32 -6.09 -31.09
C ASP A 10 6.90 -6.56 -31.42
N VAL A 11 6.12 -6.93 -30.41
CA VAL A 11 4.70 -7.31 -30.58
C VAL A 11 3.88 -6.06 -30.93
N TYR A 12 4.10 -4.93 -30.27
CA TYR A 12 3.43 -3.65 -30.58
C TYR A 12 3.77 -3.10 -31.97
N LYS A 13 5.03 -3.15 -32.36
CA LYS A 13 5.45 -2.71 -33.71
C LYS A 13 4.83 -3.56 -34.82
N ARG A 14 4.69 -4.87 -34.62
CA ARG A 14 4.06 -5.76 -35.60
C ARG A 14 2.56 -5.57 -35.73
N GLN A 15 1.87 -5.11 -34.68
CA GLN A 15 0.43 -4.82 -34.76
C GLN A 15 0.11 -3.58 -35.60
N GLN A 16 1.04 -2.64 -35.77
CA GLN A 16 0.84 -1.42 -36.56
C GLN A 16 1.10 -1.61 -38.07
N GLU A 17 1.81 -2.66 -38.48
CA GLU A 17 2.31 -2.75 -39.87
C GLU A 17 1.55 -3.69 -40.81
N LYS A 18 0.80 -4.71 -40.32
CA LYS A 18 -0.05 -5.61 -41.16
C LYS A 18 -1.06 -6.38 -40.31
N PRO A 19 -2.25 -6.70 -40.87
CA PRO A 19 -3.18 -7.60 -40.19
C PRO A 19 -2.52 -8.96 -39.96
N PHE A 20 -2.34 -9.33 -38.69
CA PHE A 20 -1.76 -10.61 -38.33
C PHE A 20 -2.78 -11.73 -38.59
N ARG A 21 -2.48 -12.65 -39.48
CA ARG A 21 -3.29 -13.82 -39.76
C ARG A 21 -2.68 -15.05 -39.10
N LEU A 22 -3.40 -15.62 -38.14
CA LEU A 22 -3.09 -16.92 -37.60
C LEU A 22 -3.76 -18.00 -38.45
N GLY A 23 -3.02 -18.99 -38.87
CA GLY A 23 -3.60 -20.23 -39.39
C GLY A 23 -4.36 -20.97 -38.31
N ALA A 24 -5.12 -22.01 -38.65
CA ALA A 24 -5.76 -22.87 -37.68
C ALA A 24 -4.68 -23.48 -36.78
N LEU A 25 -4.83 -23.30 -35.45
CA LEU A 25 -3.91 -23.84 -34.46
C LEU A 25 -4.69 -24.34 -33.23
N SER A 26 -4.11 -25.30 -32.55
CA SER A 26 -4.64 -25.80 -31.26
C SER A 26 -3.62 -25.42 -30.18
N ILE A 27 -4.10 -24.70 -29.18
CA ILE A 27 -3.27 -24.30 -28.03
C ILE A 27 -3.81 -25.03 -26.80
N ARG A 28 -2.93 -25.70 -26.05
CA ARG A 28 -3.20 -26.22 -24.72
C ARG A 28 -2.18 -25.61 -23.77
N ASP A 29 -2.66 -24.67 -22.96
CA ASP A 29 -1.82 -23.94 -22.01
C ASP A 29 -2.58 -23.76 -20.71
N TYR A 30 -1.97 -24.15 -19.58
CA TYR A 30 -2.51 -24.00 -18.24
C TYR A 30 -1.36 -23.91 -17.22
N PRO A 31 -1.54 -23.19 -16.12
CA PRO A 31 -0.51 -23.08 -15.10
C PRO A 31 -0.46 -24.34 -14.22
N ASP A 32 0.75 -24.77 -13.86
CA ASP A 32 0.95 -25.84 -12.88
C ASP A 32 0.65 -25.35 -11.44
N LEU A 33 0.84 -24.05 -11.18
CA LEU A 33 0.57 -23.43 -9.88
C LEU A 33 -0.58 -22.41 -10.02
N PRO A 34 -1.65 -22.53 -9.24
CA PRO A 34 -2.79 -21.60 -9.28
C PRO A 34 -2.44 -20.22 -8.72
N TYR A 35 -1.52 -20.14 -7.75
CA TYR A 35 -1.01 -18.89 -7.17
C TYR A 35 0.39 -18.59 -7.72
N ARG A 36 0.53 -17.49 -8.43
CA ARG A 36 1.79 -17.01 -8.99
C ARG A 36 1.88 -15.52 -8.69
N GLY A 37 2.43 -15.19 -7.53
CA GLY A 37 2.41 -13.83 -7.00
C GLY A 37 3.77 -13.15 -6.99
N GLN A 38 3.73 -11.83 -7.05
CA GLN A 38 4.82 -10.93 -6.73
C GLN A 38 4.40 -10.06 -5.55
N MET A 39 5.24 -9.99 -4.52
CA MET A 39 5.08 -9.05 -3.41
C MET A 39 5.87 -7.78 -3.70
N LEU A 40 5.28 -6.64 -3.34
CA LEU A 40 5.94 -5.33 -3.42
C LEU A 40 5.73 -4.57 -2.10
N ASP A 41 6.83 -4.20 -1.47
CA ASP A 41 6.86 -3.35 -0.29
C ASP A 41 6.94 -1.88 -0.71
N ILE A 42 5.83 -1.17 -0.57
CA ILE A 42 5.73 0.27 -0.81
C ILE A 42 5.71 1.08 0.48
N ALA A 43 5.56 0.43 1.62
CA ALA A 43 5.63 1.09 2.91
C ALA A 43 7.01 1.70 3.13
N ARG A 44 8.07 0.92 2.85
CA ARG A 44 9.45 1.40 2.95
C ARG A 44 9.83 2.31 1.80
N ASN A 45 9.43 1.97 0.57
CA ASN A 45 9.79 2.76 -0.61
C ASN A 45 8.57 2.94 -1.51
N PHE A 46 7.98 4.13 -1.45
CA PHE A 46 6.83 4.51 -2.28
C PHE A 46 7.17 4.52 -3.76
N THR A 47 6.24 4.09 -4.59
CA THR A 47 6.30 4.24 -6.06
C THR A 47 4.97 4.73 -6.61
N THR A 48 5.00 5.40 -7.77
CA THR A 48 3.78 6.00 -8.35
C THR A 48 2.85 4.98 -8.98
N VAL A 49 1.58 5.36 -9.17
CA VAL A 49 0.56 4.51 -9.84
C VAL A 49 0.99 4.14 -11.26
N GLU A 50 1.67 5.04 -11.99
CA GLU A 50 2.17 4.77 -13.34
C GLU A 50 3.21 3.65 -13.34
N HIS A 51 4.10 3.63 -12.33
CA HIS A 51 5.07 2.54 -12.18
C HIS A 51 4.38 1.23 -11.81
N LEU A 52 3.36 1.27 -10.94
CA LEU A 52 2.58 0.09 -10.59
C LEU A 52 1.85 -0.50 -11.79
N LYS A 53 1.23 0.34 -12.63
CA LYS A 53 0.60 -0.12 -13.87
C LYS A 53 1.60 -0.81 -14.80
N LYS A 54 2.81 -0.26 -14.95
CA LYS A 54 3.89 -0.93 -15.69
C LYS A 54 4.29 -2.27 -15.06
N LEU A 55 4.37 -2.34 -13.73
CA LEU A 55 4.63 -3.60 -13.03
C LEU A 55 3.52 -4.61 -13.30
N VAL A 56 2.25 -4.21 -13.23
CA VAL A 56 1.10 -5.08 -13.55
C VAL A 56 1.18 -5.60 -14.99
N ASP A 57 1.56 -4.77 -15.96
CA ASP A 57 1.78 -5.21 -17.34
C ASP A 57 2.89 -6.27 -17.42
N VAL A 58 4.00 -6.05 -16.74
CA VAL A 58 5.13 -6.98 -16.71
C VAL A 58 4.73 -8.30 -16.08
N ILE A 59 4.18 -8.30 -14.86
CA ILE A 59 3.81 -9.54 -14.17
C ILE A 59 2.73 -10.32 -14.92
N SER A 60 1.76 -9.63 -15.53
CA SER A 60 0.75 -10.24 -16.39
C SER A 60 1.38 -10.93 -17.62
N SER A 61 2.35 -10.29 -18.25
CA SER A 61 3.06 -10.85 -19.42
C SER A 61 3.82 -12.13 -19.09
N TYR A 62 4.26 -12.29 -17.85
CA TYR A 62 4.86 -13.51 -17.32
C TYR A 62 3.82 -14.49 -16.72
N LYS A 63 2.52 -14.25 -16.94
CA LYS A 63 1.43 -15.07 -16.43
C LYS A 63 1.37 -15.17 -14.90
N LEU A 64 1.95 -14.20 -14.18
CA LEU A 64 1.70 -14.00 -12.78
C LEU A 64 0.29 -13.43 -12.60
N ASN A 65 -0.41 -13.87 -11.55
CA ASN A 65 -1.83 -13.54 -11.36
C ASN A 65 -2.15 -12.89 -10.01
N VAL A 66 -1.12 -12.58 -9.23
CA VAL A 66 -1.27 -11.92 -7.93
C VAL A 66 -0.21 -10.85 -7.75
N LEU A 67 -0.64 -9.65 -7.36
CA LEU A 67 0.19 -8.61 -6.78
C LEU A 67 -0.12 -8.53 -5.28
N HIS A 68 0.80 -8.99 -4.44
CA HIS A 68 0.73 -8.84 -3.00
C HIS A 68 1.32 -7.48 -2.62
N PHE A 69 0.51 -6.61 -2.04
CA PHE A 69 0.80 -5.20 -1.95
C PHE A 69 0.88 -4.75 -0.50
N HIS A 70 2.09 -4.53 -0.01
CA HIS A 70 2.40 -4.18 1.37
C HIS A 70 2.28 -2.67 1.58
N PHE A 71 1.11 -2.22 2.05
CA PHE A 71 0.74 -0.79 2.13
C PHE A 71 1.23 -0.07 3.37
N SER A 72 1.41 -0.77 4.47
CA SER A 72 1.75 -0.15 5.75
C SER A 72 2.81 -0.94 6.49
N ASP A 73 3.68 -0.22 7.17
CA ASP A 73 4.69 -0.75 8.07
C ASP A 73 5.17 0.36 9.00
N ASP A 74 6.27 0.15 9.71
CA ASP A 74 6.84 1.12 10.64
C ASP A 74 7.23 2.44 9.96
N GLU A 75 7.70 2.37 8.72
CA GLU A 75 8.27 3.50 7.98
C GLU A 75 7.30 4.19 7.03
N GLY A 76 6.05 3.73 6.93
CA GLY A 76 5.09 4.39 6.08
C GLY A 76 3.72 3.76 6.01
N TRP A 77 2.73 4.62 5.81
CA TRP A 77 1.35 4.28 5.46
C TRP A 77 1.04 4.83 4.07
N ARG A 78 0.61 4.00 3.12
CA ARG A 78 0.56 4.41 1.70
C ARG A 78 -0.82 4.43 1.07
N LEU A 79 -1.89 4.37 1.84
CA LEU A 79 -3.26 4.39 1.32
C LEU A 79 -4.13 5.40 2.05
N GLU A 80 -4.84 6.22 1.30
CA GLU A 80 -5.85 7.12 1.84
C GLU A 80 -7.04 6.34 2.41
N ILE A 81 -7.37 6.64 3.67
CA ILE A 81 -8.54 6.11 4.36
C ILE A 81 -9.45 7.30 4.74
N PRO A 82 -10.64 7.46 4.13
CA PRO A 82 -11.54 8.56 4.42
C PRO A 82 -11.85 8.71 5.91
N GLY A 83 -11.65 9.91 6.46
CA GLY A 83 -11.84 10.21 7.88
C GLY A 83 -10.65 9.90 8.78
N LEU A 84 -9.54 9.41 8.22
CA LEU A 84 -8.26 9.19 8.91
C LEU A 84 -7.13 9.90 8.16
N GLU A 85 -7.27 11.20 7.96
CA GLU A 85 -6.38 12.04 7.14
C GLU A 85 -4.93 12.02 7.65
N GLU A 86 -4.73 11.80 8.95
CA GLU A 86 -3.42 11.75 9.57
C GLU A 86 -2.58 10.55 9.08
N LEU A 87 -3.20 9.48 8.59
CA LEU A 87 -2.49 8.34 7.99
C LEU A 87 -1.67 8.76 6.76
N THR A 88 -2.17 9.75 6.00
CA THR A 88 -1.48 10.23 4.80
C THR A 88 -0.76 11.56 5.01
N SER A 89 -1.29 12.43 5.86
CA SER A 89 -0.62 13.72 6.13
C SER A 89 0.62 13.59 7.04
N VAL A 90 0.65 12.56 7.88
CA VAL A 90 1.77 12.25 8.80
C VAL A 90 2.43 10.93 8.42
N GLY A 91 1.66 9.83 8.39
CA GLY A 91 2.18 8.48 8.22
C GLY A 91 2.74 8.17 6.84
N ALA A 92 2.42 8.98 5.80
CA ALA A 92 2.96 8.83 4.46
C ALA A 92 4.17 9.75 4.19
N ARG A 93 4.69 10.40 5.20
CA ARG A 93 5.79 11.37 5.07
C ARG A 93 6.92 11.04 6.03
N ARG A 94 8.13 11.18 5.58
CA ARG A 94 9.35 11.05 6.39
C ARG A 94 10.18 12.31 6.28
N GLY A 95 10.65 12.82 7.41
CA GLY A 95 11.44 14.04 7.42
C GLY A 95 12.03 14.32 8.78
N HIS A 96 12.73 15.45 8.89
CA HIS A 96 13.29 15.88 10.14
C HIS A 96 12.18 16.38 11.08
N THR A 97 12.04 15.74 12.22
CA THR A 97 11.03 16.06 13.23
C THR A 97 11.56 15.77 14.63
N THR A 98 11.01 16.41 15.63
CA THR A 98 11.34 16.16 17.05
C THR A 98 10.19 15.54 17.83
N ASP A 99 8.98 15.54 17.29
CA ASP A 99 7.74 15.10 17.96
C ASP A 99 6.84 14.20 17.09
N GLU A 100 7.18 14.06 15.81
CA GLU A 100 6.44 13.28 14.82
C GLU A 100 4.97 13.68 14.66
N LEU A 101 4.61 14.92 14.91
CA LEU A 101 3.24 15.39 14.73
C LEU A 101 2.91 15.75 13.27
N GLU A 102 3.93 15.95 12.41
CA GLU A 102 3.76 16.31 11.00
C GLU A 102 4.33 15.27 10.02
N CYS A 103 5.28 14.45 10.46
CA CYS A 103 5.90 13.39 9.68
C CYS A 103 6.58 12.36 10.58
N LEU A 104 6.89 11.18 10.03
CA LEU A 104 7.73 10.17 10.67
C LEU A 104 9.21 10.58 10.63
N TYR A 105 10.03 9.98 11.48
CA TYR A 105 11.48 10.10 11.39
C TYR A 105 12.00 9.68 10.01
N PRO A 106 13.09 10.30 9.50
CA PRO A 106 13.69 9.90 8.24
C PRO A 106 14.34 8.52 8.40
N GLY A 107 13.71 7.53 7.73
CA GLY A 107 14.25 6.18 7.63
C GLY A 107 14.50 5.83 6.17
N TYR A 108 15.31 4.84 5.89
CA TYR A 108 15.63 4.25 4.59
C TYR A 108 16.17 5.21 3.51
N ASP A 109 15.52 6.31 3.21
CA ASP A 109 15.96 7.24 2.16
C ASP A 109 16.70 8.50 2.68
N GLY A 110 16.80 8.64 3.99
CA GLY A 110 17.61 9.70 4.64
C GLY A 110 17.20 11.13 4.29
N ASN A 111 16.02 11.37 3.72
CA ASN A 111 15.57 12.71 3.37
C ASN A 111 15.04 13.45 4.60
N TYR A 112 15.48 14.73 4.74
CA TYR A 112 15.09 15.58 5.86
C TYR A 112 13.84 16.42 5.58
N ASP A 113 13.43 16.54 4.30
CA ASP A 113 12.27 17.32 3.88
C ASP A 113 11.07 16.42 3.63
N PRO A 114 10.01 16.46 4.49
CA PRO A 114 8.80 15.64 4.32
C PRO A 114 7.95 16.03 3.11
N SER A 115 8.27 17.15 2.43
CA SER A 115 7.59 17.57 1.19
C SER A 115 8.32 17.14 -0.09
N ALA A 116 9.54 16.62 0.03
CA ALA A 116 10.35 16.27 -1.12
C ALA A 116 9.76 15.05 -1.88
N ALA A 117 9.88 15.08 -3.20
CA ALA A 117 9.47 13.99 -4.07
C ALA A 117 10.50 12.85 -4.04
N THR A 118 10.45 12.04 -2.99
CA THR A 118 11.33 10.88 -2.79
C THR A 118 10.50 9.62 -2.54
N SER A 119 11.15 8.46 -2.56
CA SER A 119 10.51 7.20 -2.21
C SER A 119 10.09 7.09 -0.72
N GLY A 120 10.54 8.02 0.12
CA GLY A 120 10.10 8.14 1.51
C GLY A 120 8.70 8.75 1.64
N ASN A 121 8.27 9.52 0.67
CA ASN A 121 7.06 10.33 0.71
C ASN A 121 6.08 9.94 -0.39
N GLY A 122 4.81 9.82 -0.04
CA GLY A 122 3.74 9.54 -0.98
C GLY A 122 2.73 8.51 -0.49
N TYR A 123 1.57 8.54 -1.09
CA TYR A 123 0.47 7.61 -0.85
C TYR A 123 -0.41 7.54 -2.10
N TYR A 124 -1.29 6.56 -2.14
CA TYR A 124 -2.33 6.45 -3.16
C TYR A 124 -3.62 7.02 -2.60
N THR A 125 -4.25 7.89 -3.39
CA THR A 125 -5.63 8.30 -3.11
C THR A 125 -6.55 7.09 -3.27
N ARG A 126 -7.73 7.20 -2.67
CA ARG A 126 -8.78 6.19 -2.80
C ARG A 126 -9.10 5.89 -4.28
N GLU A 127 -9.21 6.93 -5.08
CA GLU A 127 -9.53 6.87 -6.52
C GLU A 127 -8.39 6.21 -7.32
N GLU A 128 -7.14 6.56 -7.03
CA GLU A 128 -5.97 5.95 -7.67
C GLU A 128 -5.87 4.46 -7.37
N PHE A 129 -6.18 4.05 -6.14
CA PHE A 129 -6.18 2.63 -5.80
C PHE A 129 -7.32 1.87 -6.48
N ILE A 130 -8.54 2.42 -6.54
CA ILE A 130 -9.65 1.83 -7.28
C ILE A 130 -9.30 1.68 -8.77
N ASP A 131 -8.67 2.69 -9.36
CA ASP A 131 -8.22 2.64 -10.76
C ASP A 131 -7.15 1.57 -10.98
N LEU A 132 -6.20 1.42 -10.05
CA LEU A 132 -5.21 0.34 -10.08
C LEU A 132 -5.86 -1.04 -9.99
N LEU A 133 -6.86 -1.22 -9.12
CA LEU A 133 -7.61 -2.48 -9.00
C LEU A 133 -8.29 -2.86 -10.32
N ARG A 134 -8.95 -1.90 -10.97
CA ARG A 134 -9.58 -2.10 -12.30
C ARG A 134 -8.55 -2.45 -13.36
N TYR A 135 -7.43 -1.72 -13.37
CA TYR A 135 -6.34 -1.94 -14.32
C TYR A 135 -5.73 -3.35 -14.18
N ALA A 136 -5.53 -3.80 -12.95
CA ALA A 136 -5.01 -5.12 -12.65
C ALA A 136 -6.01 -6.22 -13.02
N ALA A 137 -7.30 -6.03 -12.70
CA ALA A 137 -8.37 -6.98 -13.04
C ALA A 137 -8.48 -7.21 -14.56
N GLN A 138 -8.39 -6.17 -15.39
CA GLN A 138 -8.36 -6.26 -16.85
C GLN A 138 -7.17 -7.10 -17.39
N ARG A 139 -6.14 -7.32 -16.57
CA ARG A 139 -4.95 -8.11 -16.88
C ARG A 139 -4.92 -9.44 -16.15
N HIS A 140 -6.03 -9.83 -15.54
CA HIS A 140 -6.16 -11.05 -14.74
C HIS A 140 -5.18 -11.12 -13.57
N VAL A 141 -4.78 -9.97 -13.02
CA VAL A 141 -3.94 -9.84 -11.82
C VAL A 141 -4.82 -9.43 -10.66
N ARG A 142 -4.89 -10.26 -9.64
CA ARG A 142 -5.56 -9.97 -8.37
C ARG A 142 -4.60 -9.21 -7.46
N VAL A 143 -5.02 -8.08 -6.93
CA VAL A 143 -4.29 -7.33 -5.91
C VAL A 143 -4.71 -7.85 -4.53
N ILE A 144 -3.73 -8.16 -3.67
CA ILE A 144 -3.96 -8.52 -2.26
C ILE A 144 -3.33 -7.43 -1.40
N PRO A 145 -4.13 -6.61 -0.72
CA PRO A 145 -3.61 -5.58 0.17
C PRO A 145 -3.16 -6.20 1.49
N GLU A 146 -2.02 -5.79 1.97
CA GLU A 146 -1.50 -6.12 3.29
C GLU A 146 -1.44 -4.86 4.15
N ILE A 147 -2.08 -4.91 5.31
CA ILE A 147 -2.08 -3.87 6.34
C ILE A 147 -1.57 -4.50 7.62
N GLU A 148 -0.48 -3.98 8.15
CA GLU A 148 0.17 -4.52 9.34
C GLU A 148 -0.61 -4.22 10.62
N SER A 149 -0.79 -5.27 11.43
CA SER A 149 -1.45 -5.21 12.74
C SER A 149 -1.18 -6.51 13.52
N PRO A 150 -0.96 -6.48 14.82
CA PRO A 150 -0.71 -5.30 15.67
C PRO A 150 0.74 -4.80 15.61
N GLY A 151 1.69 -5.62 15.15
CA GLY A 151 3.10 -5.26 14.97
C GLY A 151 3.34 -4.55 13.65
N HIS A 152 4.58 -4.07 13.45
CA HIS A 152 4.96 -3.30 12.26
C HIS A 152 4.01 -2.13 11.94
N ALA A 153 3.45 -1.50 12.96
CA ALA A 153 2.34 -0.56 12.84
C ALA A 153 2.69 0.86 13.24
N ARG A 154 4.00 1.19 13.31
CA ARG A 154 4.45 2.48 13.84
C ARG A 154 3.87 3.65 13.06
N ALA A 155 3.84 3.60 11.72
CA ALA A 155 3.27 4.70 10.94
C ALA A 155 1.80 4.99 11.30
N ALA A 156 0.99 3.95 11.53
CA ALA A 156 -0.39 4.11 11.99
C ALA A 156 -0.45 4.65 13.43
N ILE A 157 0.39 4.15 14.33
CA ILE A 157 0.44 4.58 15.73
C ILE A 157 0.79 6.06 15.83
N VAL A 158 1.84 6.51 15.15
CA VAL A 158 2.27 7.90 15.11
C VAL A 158 1.20 8.80 14.51
N SER A 159 0.56 8.37 13.41
CA SER A 159 -0.55 9.09 12.79
C SER A 159 -1.71 9.30 13.76
N MET A 160 -2.09 8.26 14.49
CA MET A 160 -3.18 8.37 15.46
C MET A 160 -2.79 9.15 16.72
N LYS A 161 -1.52 9.18 17.11
CA LYS A 161 -1.02 10.13 18.13
C LYS A 161 -1.11 11.58 17.64
N ALA A 162 -0.72 11.87 16.40
CA ALA A 162 -0.87 13.20 15.83
C ALA A 162 -2.34 13.64 15.79
N ARG A 163 -3.27 12.73 15.41
CA ARG A 163 -4.71 12.94 15.50
C ARG A 163 -5.17 13.24 16.93
N TYR A 164 -4.69 12.50 17.91
CA TYR A 164 -4.98 12.75 19.32
C TYR A 164 -4.57 14.18 19.73
N HIS A 165 -3.36 14.59 19.46
CA HIS A 165 -2.86 15.93 19.77
C HIS A 165 -3.67 17.05 19.08
N LYS A 166 -4.11 16.82 17.86
CA LYS A 166 -4.94 17.75 17.10
C LYS A 166 -6.32 18.00 17.73
N TYR A 167 -6.92 16.98 18.31
CA TYR A 167 -8.31 17.03 18.77
C TYR A 167 -8.52 16.99 20.27
N VAL A 168 -7.53 16.65 21.09
CA VAL A 168 -7.69 16.42 22.55
C VAL A 168 -8.32 17.60 23.30
N ASN A 169 -8.02 18.83 22.89
CA ASN A 169 -8.53 20.05 23.53
C ASN A 169 -9.86 20.55 22.95
N THR A 170 -10.26 20.10 21.75
CA THR A 170 -11.45 20.60 21.05
C THR A 170 -12.54 19.55 20.87
N ALA A 171 -12.17 18.29 20.73
CA ALA A 171 -13.08 17.16 20.53
C ALA A 171 -12.46 15.87 21.11
N PRO A 172 -12.44 15.72 22.46
CA PRO A 172 -11.74 14.61 23.13
C PRO A 172 -12.23 13.21 22.70
N GLU A 173 -13.51 13.07 22.37
CA GLU A 173 -14.07 11.81 21.85
C GLU A 173 -13.42 11.43 20.53
N LYS A 174 -13.32 12.40 19.59
CA LYS A 174 -12.66 12.23 18.30
C LYS A 174 -11.16 11.94 18.44
N ALA A 175 -10.51 12.55 19.45
CA ALA A 175 -9.11 12.31 19.76
C ALA A 175 -8.85 10.85 20.14
N ASN A 176 -9.71 10.27 20.98
CA ASN A 176 -9.56 8.92 21.52
C ASN A 176 -10.17 7.82 20.62
N GLU A 177 -10.95 8.18 19.61
CA GLU A 177 -11.74 7.24 18.79
C GLU A 177 -10.89 6.14 18.16
N TYR A 178 -9.71 6.48 17.66
CA TYR A 178 -8.80 5.59 16.95
C TYR A 178 -7.40 5.54 17.54
N LEU A 179 -7.23 5.91 18.81
CA LEU A 179 -5.92 5.86 19.47
C LEU A 179 -5.42 4.42 19.56
N LEU A 180 -4.16 4.18 19.17
CA LEU A 180 -3.56 2.85 19.05
C LEU A 180 -2.54 2.54 20.15
N SER A 181 -2.24 3.51 21.00
CA SER A 181 -1.28 3.37 22.11
C SER A 181 -1.82 4.03 23.37
N ASP A 182 -1.38 3.54 24.51
CA ASP A 182 -1.71 4.09 25.82
C ASP A 182 -0.51 4.87 26.36
N ALA A 183 -0.73 6.12 26.77
CA ALA A 183 0.32 6.93 27.40
C ALA A 183 0.83 6.36 28.74
N GLN A 184 0.05 5.46 29.36
CA GLN A 184 0.42 4.78 30.62
C GLN A 184 1.10 3.42 30.37
N ASP A 185 1.26 3.01 29.10
CA ASP A 185 1.95 1.77 28.78
C ASP A 185 3.44 1.88 29.14
N THR A 186 3.87 1.03 30.06
CA THR A 186 5.26 0.93 30.51
C THR A 186 5.99 -0.26 29.89
N SER A 187 5.39 -0.93 28.93
CA SER A 187 5.99 -2.07 28.22
C SER A 187 7.34 -1.67 27.59
N ARG A 188 8.29 -2.60 27.67
CA ARG A 188 9.61 -2.43 27.06
C ARG A 188 9.88 -3.59 26.11
N TYR A 189 10.09 -3.28 24.87
CA TYR A 189 10.51 -4.23 23.85
C TYR A 189 11.36 -3.53 22.77
N VAL A 190 12.02 -4.32 21.95
CA VAL A 190 12.73 -3.85 20.76
C VAL A 190 12.39 -4.80 19.62
N SER A 191 11.85 -4.27 18.53
CA SER A 191 11.59 -5.05 17.31
C SER A 191 12.89 -5.42 16.60
N ALA A 192 12.81 -6.33 15.63
CA ALA A 192 13.96 -6.71 14.80
C ALA A 192 14.56 -5.51 14.03
N GLN A 193 13.72 -4.49 13.73
CA GLN A 193 14.14 -3.23 13.09
C GLN A 193 14.51 -2.14 14.10
N SER A 194 14.69 -2.48 15.37
CA SER A 194 15.08 -1.58 16.45
C SER A 194 14.02 -0.55 16.89
N TYR A 195 12.76 -0.72 16.51
CA TYR A 195 11.66 0.09 17.04
C TYR A 195 11.21 -0.40 18.41
N THR A 196 10.77 0.54 19.25
CA THR A 196 10.28 0.29 20.61
C THR A 196 8.81 0.69 20.80
N ASP A 197 8.15 1.17 19.74
CA ASP A 197 6.83 1.79 19.74
C ASP A 197 5.96 1.38 18.54
N ASN A 198 6.23 0.22 17.95
CA ASN A 198 5.62 -0.23 16.69
C ASN A 198 4.53 -1.29 16.85
N VAL A 199 4.02 -1.52 18.06
CA VAL A 199 2.95 -2.48 18.35
C VAL A 199 1.71 -1.75 18.84
N MET A 200 0.59 -1.95 18.15
CA MET A 200 -0.72 -1.44 18.60
C MET A 200 -1.13 -2.09 19.92
N ASN A 201 -1.68 -1.31 20.83
CA ASN A 201 -2.22 -1.85 22.08
C ASN A 201 -3.55 -2.57 21.82
N VAL A 202 -3.51 -3.90 21.79
CA VAL A 202 -4.68 -4.76 21.50
C VAL A 202 -5.69 -4.81 22.65
N ALA A 203 -5.38 -4.23 23.82
CA ALA A 203 -6.35 -4.11 24.91
C ALA A 203 -7.28 -2.90 24.75
N LEU A 204 -6.96 -1.97 23.84
CA LEU A 204 -7.77 -0.78 23.59
C LEU A 204 -8.92 -1.08 22.60
N PRO A 205 -10.18 -0.77 22.95
CA PRO A 205 -11.29 -0.85 22.00
C PRO A 205 -11.12 0.03 20.75
N SER A 206 -10.34 1.11 20.85
CA SER A 206 -10.00 2.01 19.74
C SER A 206 -9.16 1.32 18.67
N THR A 207 -8.31 0.37 19.02
CA THR A 207 -7.53 -0.44 18.05
C THR A 207 -8.47 -1.25 17.15
N TYR A 208 -9.50 -1.86 17.70
CA TYR A 208 -10.48 -2.61 16.92
C TYR A 208 -11.34 -1.69 16.04
N ARG A 209 -11.74 -0.52 16.53
CA ARG A 209 -12.46 0.49 15.73
C ARG A 209 -11.61 0.98 14.55
N PHE A 210 -10.31 1.21 14.78
CA PHE A 210 -9.38 1.59 13.74
C PHE A 210 -9.29 0.50 12.66
N MET A 211 -9.04 -0.75 13.05
CA MET A 211 -8.94 -1.87 12.10
C MET A 211 -10.26 -2.10 11.35
N GLU A 212 -11.40 -2.02 12.05
CA GLU A 212 -12.72 -2.11 11.41
C GLU A 212 -12.91 -1.01 10.36
N LYS A 213 -12.56 0.24 10.69
CA LYS A 213 -12.66 1.37 9.75
C LYS A 213 -11.78 1.13 8.52
N VAL A 214 -10.52 0.76 8.69
CA VAL A 214 -9.60 0.48 7.58
C VAL A 214 -10.12 -0.66 6.70
N ILE A 215 -10.54 -1.77 7.29
CA ILE A 215 -11.04 -2.94 6.55
C ILE A 215 -12.32 -2.59 5.78
N ARG A 216 -13.26 -1.86 6.37
CA ARG A 216 -14.50 -1.44 5.70
C ARG A 216 -14.21 -0.55 4.48
N GLU A 217 -13.29 0.39 4.59
CA GLU A 217 -12.91 1.25 3.46
C GLU A 217 -12.22 0.46 2.35
N LEU A 218 -11.34 -0.49 2.70
CA LEU A 218 -10.74 -1.39 1.73
C LEU A 218 -11.80 -2.21 0.99
N ILE A 219 -12.74 -2.83 1.70
CA ILE A 219 -13.85 -3.60 1.08
C ILE A 219 -14.63 -2.69 0.12
N ALA A 220 -14.98 -1.48 0.53
CA ALA A 220 -15.70 -0.54 -0.32
C ALA A 220 -14.91 -0.16 -1.59
N MET A 221 -13.57 -0.03 -1.53
CA MET A 221 -12.74 0.21 -2.70
C MET A 221 -12.76 -0.98 -3.67
N TYR A 222 -12.72 -2.21 -3.15
CA TYR A 222 -12.84 -3.42 -3.99
C TYR A 222 -14.21 -3.53 -4.63
N GLU A 223 -15.29 -3.31 -3.91
CA GLU A 223 -16.66 -3.32 -4.45
C GLU A 223 -16.82 -2.31 -5.59
N LEU A 224 -16.35 -1.07 -5.38
CA LEU A 224 -16.39 -0.02 -6.40
C LEU A 224 -15.51 -0.31 -7.61
N SER A 225 -14.44 -1.11 -7.46
CA SER A 225 -13.62 -1.53 -8.59
C SER A 225 -14.35 -2.49 -9.52
N LEU A 226 -15.30 -3.28 -9.00
CA LEU A 226 -16.05 -4.31 -9.73
C LEU A 226 -17.31 -3.78 -10.44
N ILE A 227 -17.81 -2.59 -10.08
CA ILE A 227 -19.07 -2.04 -10.64
C ILE A 227 -19.00 -1.77 -12.17
N HIS A 228 -17.80 -1.75 -12.75
CA HIS A 228 -17.58 -1.44 -14.16
C HIS A 228 -16.89 -2.58 -14.94
N ILE A 229 -16.83 -3.77 -14.39
CA ILE A 229 -16.39 -4.98 -15.07
C ILE A 229 -17.62 -5.84 -15.36
#